data_0f935830bbb143710af9f8df86fd74f7
#
_entry.id   0f935830bbb143710af9f8df86fd74f7
#
_cell.length_a   1.000
_cell.length_b   1.000
_cell.length_c   1.000
_cell.angle_alpha   90.00
_cell.angle_beta   90.00
_cell.angle_gamma   90.00
#
_symmetry.space_group_name_H-M   'P 1'
#
loop_
_entity.id
_entity.type
_entity.pdbx_description
1 polymer ?
#
loop_
_entity_poly.entity_id
_entity_poly.type
_entity_poly.pdbx_seq_one_letter_code
_entity_poly.pdbx_strand_id
1 'polypeptide(L)'
;MLTSTIDKRIKRLLGISVLLLIIGKGILHLTANLHFDIIFQSGLAFQKVNGIILLILAILPLINSSLLSKKYGLIIFYLASFIIFIKVYVGYANAGFLPEQIVECSIQVGIPITYIHVMRGDLNKRRLIFILQLLVSATFIGHAFYAIGYHIVPSNFLVLTTNSLQIDKGEAINFLYIIGWIDIICAVLIFIPKIRPYIIWYLIIWGFLTAIARTYAFVHESNETAFFINQVFETIYRLPHGLIPLLIWSITRQPTNFQLKNIFKAKPNKMSSEFS
;
A
#
# COMPACT_ATOMS: atom_id res chain seq x y z
N MET A 1 0.74 22.54 -22.03
CA MET A 1 0.82 21.15 -21.56
C MET A 1 -0.56 20.72 -21.10
N LEU A 2 -1.28 19.86 -21.83
CA LEU A 2 -2.57 19.32 -21.43
C LEU A 2 -2.34 18.36 -20.26
N THR A 3 -2.68 18.79 -19.04
CA THR A 3 -2.72 17.91 -17.86
C THR A 3 -3.79 16.86 -18.10
N SER A 4 -3.39 15.61 -18.39
CA SER A 4 -4.33 14.50 -18.48
C SER A 4 -4.97 14.31 -17.11
N THR A 5 -6.26 14.64 -17.02
CA THR A 5 -7.05 14.46 -15.80
C THR A 5 -7.00 13.00 -15.33
N ILE A 6 -6.81 12.81 -14.04
CA ILE A 6 -6.83 11.48 -13.43
C ILE A 6 -8.28 10.96 -13.44
N ASP A 7 -8.47 9.75 -14.00
CA ASP A 7 -9.78 9.10 -14.14
C ASP A 7 -10.45 8.87 -12.77
N LYS A 8 -11.79 8.94 -12.76
CA LYS A 8 -12.63 8.64 -11.58
C LYS A 8 -12.35 7.23 -11.01
N ARG A 9 -12.03 6.24 -11.86
CA ARG A 9 -11.67 4.88 -11.43
C ARG A 9 -10.40 4.86 -10.58
N ILE A 10 -9.38 5.61 -10.98
CA ILE A 10 -8.12 5.73 -10.25
C ILE A 10 -8.36 6.35 -8.87
N LYS A 11 -9.13 7.45 -8.82
CA LYS A 11 -9.51 8.10 -7.56
C LYS A 11 -10.27 7.14 -6.63
N ARG A 12 -11.19 6.36 -7.18
CA ARG A 12 -11.96 5.38 -6.41
C ARG A 12 -11.09 4.26 -5.86
N LEU A 13 -10.23 3.66 -6.67
CA LEU A 13 -9.35 2.56 -6.23
C LEU A 13 -8.35 3.02 -5.17
N LEU A 14 -7.76 4.21 -5.35
CA LEU A 14 -6.90 4.80 -4.33
C LEU A 14 -7.66 5.13 -3.05
N GLY A 15 -8.88 5.67 -3.16
CA GLY A 15 -9.77 5.93 -2.01
C GLY A 15 -10.14 4.67 -1.24
N ILE A 16 -10.47 3.57 -1.93
CA ILE A 16 -10.71 2.27 -1.31
C ILE A 16 -9.47 1.79 -0.55
N SER A 17 -8.28 1.90 -1.16
CA SER A 17 -7.03 1.51 -0.51
C SER A 17 -6.79 2.30 0.79
N VAL A 18 -7.06 3.61 0.77
CA VAL A 18 -6.95 4.48 1.96
C VAL A 18 -7.97 4.10 3.04
N LEU A 19 -9.23 3.84 2.67
CA LEU A 19 -10.27 3.46 3.62
C LEU A 19 -9.96 2.12 4.30
N LEU A 20 -9.56 1.10 3.53
CA LEU A 20 -9.16 -0.21 4.07
C LEU A 20 -8.00 -0.08 5.06
N LEU A 21 -7.00 0.75 4.71
CA LEU A 21 -5.88 1.04 5.59
C LEU A 21 -6.33 1.68 6.89
N ILE A 22 -7.13 2.76 6.83
CA ILE A 22 -7.52 3.53 8.02
C ILE A 22 -8.44 2.69 8.93
N ILE A 23 -9.41 1.96 8.35
CA ILE A 23 -10.32 1.09 9.11
C ILE A 23 -9.54 -0.04 9.79
N GLY A 24 -8.69 -0.76 9.06
CA GLY A 24 -7.92 -1.86 9.62
C GLY A 24 -6.98 -1.38 10.74
N LYS A 25 -6.27 -0.26 10.54
CA LYS A 25 -5.45 0.36 11.59
C LYS A 25 -6.26 0.84 12.78
N GLY A 26 -7.41 1.48 12.55
CA GLY A 26 -8.29 1.96 13.62
C GLY A 26 -8.75 0.82 14.54
N ILE A 27 -9.19 -0.29 13.96
CA ILE A 27 -9.63 -1.45 14.75
C ILE A 27 -8.46 -2.08 15.51
N LEU A 28 -7.30 -2.26 14.87
CA LEU A 28 -6.13 -2.81 15.56
C LEU A 28 -5.66 -1.95 16.73
N HIS A 29 -5.79 -0.61 16.66
CA HIS A 29 -5.51 0.26 17.80
C HIS A 29 -6.47 0.02 18.98
N LEU A 30 -7.69 -0.49 18.73
CA LEU A 30 -8.66 -0.80 19.77
C LEU A 30 -8.50 -2.22 20.34
N THR A 31 -8.07 -3.18 19.53
CA THR A 31 -8.15 -4.61 19.84
C THR A 31 -6.80 -5.27 20.12
N ALA A 32 -5.72 -4.80 19.49
CA ALA A 32 -4.38 -5.35 19.67
C ALA A 32 -3.56 -4.54 20.68
N ASN A 33 -2.56 -5.15 21.29
CA ASN A 33 -1.52 -4.41 22.03
C ASN A 33 -0.43 -3.98 21.03
N LEU A 34 -0.29 -2.68 20.82
CA LEU A 34 0.66 -2.10 19.87
C LEU A 34 1.88 -1.47 20.55
N HIS A 35 2.05 -1.72 21.85
CA HIS A 35 3.21 -1.30 22.66
C HIS A 35 3.50 0.21 22.67
N PHE A 36 2.46 1.04 22.72
CA PHE A 36 2.61 2.49 22.82
C PHE A 36 3.22 2.96 24.15
N ASP A 37 3.18 2.12 25.17
CA ASP A 37 3.80 2.31 26.49
C ASP A 37 5.32 2.47 26.43
N ILE A 38 5.97 2.00 25.38
CA ILE A 38 7.42 2.20 25.15
C ILE A 38 7.79 3.69 25.02
N ILE A 39 6.87 4.51 24.51
CA ILE A 39 7.11 5.93 24.25
C ILE A 39 6.25 6.83 25.15
N PHE A 40 5.03 6.40 25.47
CA PHE A 40 4.04 7.22 26.17
C PHE A 40 3.64 6.60 27.50
N GLN A 41 3.70 7.35 28.62
CA GLN A 41 3.35 6.85 29.95
C GLN A 41 1.93 6.26 30.04
N SER A 42 0.96 6.82 29.28
CA SER A 42 -0.40 6.30 29.15
C SER A 42 -0.62 5.64 27.80
N GLY A 43 0.32 4.80 27.36
CA GLY A 43 0.40 4.27 26.00
C GLY A 43 -0.88 3.58 25.53
N LEU A 44 -1.50 2.76 26.38
CA LEU A 44 -2.74 2.05 26.02
C LEU A 44 -3.93 3.00 25.80
N ALA A 45 -4.10 4.00 26.66
CA ALA A 45 -5.18 4.99 26.51
C ALA A 45 -4.96 5.84 25.24
N PHE A 46 -3.73 6.31 25.03
CA PHE A 46 -3.34 7.06 23.83
C PHE A 46 -3.56 6.23 22.56
N GLN A 47 -3.19 4.94 22.57
CA GLN A 47 -3.42 4.01 21.48
C GLN A 47 -4.91 3.90 21.15
N LYS A 48 -5.78 3.66 22.13
CA LYS A 48 -7.23 3.52 21.93
C LYS A 48 -7.87 4.80 21.41
N VAL A 49 -7.47 5.96 21.93
CA VAL A 49 -7.93 7.28 21.41
C VAL A 49 -7.57 7.43 19.94
N ASN A 50 -6.35 7.11 19.53
CA ASN A 50 -5.93 7.12 18.12
C ASN A 50 -6.76 6.16 17.26
N GLY A 51 -7.12 4.99 17.78
CA GLY A 51 -8.01 4.04 17.11
C GLY A 51 -9.40 4.63 16.85
N ILE A 52 -10.01 5.25 17.86
CA ILE A 52 -11.32 5.92 17.73
C ILE A 52 -11.23 7.04 16.69
N ILE A 53 -10.19 7.88 16.75
CA ILE A 53 -9.99 8.97 15.79
C ILE A 53 -9.87 8.41 14.37
N LEU A 54 -9.06 7.37 14.14
CA LEU A 54 -8.93 6.76 12.82
C LEU A 54 -10.27 6.25 12.28
N LEU A 55 -11.10 5.60 13.10
CA LEU A 55 -12.42 5.12 12.67
C LEU A 55 -13.36 6.28 12.34
N ILE A 56 -13.37 7.35 13.12
CA ILE A 56 -14.13 8.56 12.82
C ILE A 56 -13.67 9.14 11.47
N LEU A 57 -12.35 9.26 11.24
CA LEU A 57 -11.78 9.78 9.99
C LEU A 57 -12.13 8.90 8.78
N ALA A 58 -12.30 7.59 8.96
CA ALA A 58 -12.74 6.67 7.90
C ALA A 58 -14.22 6.82 7.58
N ILE A 59 -15.07 7.03 8.60
CA ILE A 59 -16.52 7.09 8.46
C ILE A 59 -16.99 8.43 7.89
N LEU A 60 -16.36 9.53 8.27
CA LEU A 60 -16.73 10.89 7.86
C LEU A 60 -16.90 11.04 6.32
N PRO A 61 -15.98 10.59 5.48
CA PRO A 61 -16.14 10.66 4.02
C PRO A 61 -17.27 9.79 3.48
N LEU A 62 -17.63 8.71 4.17
CA LEU A 62 -18.71 7.80 3.76
C LEU A 62 -20.08 8.42 4.03
N ILE A 63 -20.24 9.12 5.17
CA ILE A 63 -21.49 9.80 5.54
C ILE A 63 -21.65 11.08 4.71
N ASN A 64 -20.60 11.82 4.49
CA ASN A 64 -20.64 13.10 3.78
C ASN A 64 -19.58 13.17 2.68
N SER A 65 -19.94 12.68 1.50
CA SER A 65 -19.03 12.70 0.33
C SER A 65 -18.67 14.14 -0.13
N SER A 66 -19.47 15.15 0.24
CA SER A 66 -19.15 16.55 -0.07
C SER A 66 -17.92 17.07 0.69
N LEU A 67 -17.54 16.42 1.82
CA LEU A 67 -16.29 16.73 2.52
C LEU A 67 -15.08 16.53 1.63
N LEU A 68 -15.10 15.51 0.76
CA LEU A 68 -13.99 15.22 -0.16
C LEU A 68 -13.82 16.27 -1.23
N SER A 69 -14.86 17.05 -1.54
CA SER A 69 -14.81 18.15 -2.52
C SER A 69 -14.27 19.44 -1.91
N LYS A 70 -14.29 19.59 -0.59
CA LYS A 70 -13.84 20.79 0.13
C LYS A 70 -12.35 20.69 0.48
N LYS A 71 -11.63 21.81 0.32
CA LYS A 71 -10.20 21.92 0.64
C LYS A 71 -9.89 21.44 2.08
N TYR A 72 -10.75 21.78 3.03
CA TYR A 72 -10.60 21.43 4.43
C TYR A 72 -10.98 19.97 4.75
N GLY A 73 -11.89 19.37 3.98
CA GLY A 73 -12.27 17.97 4.18
C GLY A 73 -11.13 16.97 3.93
N LEU A 74 -10.13 17.37 3.14
CA LEU A 74 -8.96 16.54 2.86
C LEU A 74 -7.93 16.54 4.01
N ILE A 75 -8.03 17.46 4.97
CA ILE A 75 -7.15 17.51 6.16
C ILE A 75 -7.26 16.23 6.99
N ILE A 76 -8.42 15.59 6.99
CA ILE A 76 -8.66 14.33 7.72
C ILE A 76 -7.63 13.25 7.32
N PHE A 77 -7.21 13.19 6.07
CA PHE A 77 -6.24 12.20 5.60
C PHE A 77 -4.81 12.53 5.99
N TYR A 78 -4.46 13.82 6.18
CA TYR A 78 -3.17 14.18 6.79
C TYR A 78 -3.12 13.75 8.25
N LEU A 79 -4.21 13.97 9.00
CA LEU A 79 -4.32 13.52 10.40
C LEU A 79 -4.23 11.98 10.49
N ALA A 80 -4.95 11.26 9.61
CA ALA A 80 -4.85 9.80 9.56
C ALA A 80 -3.43 9.34 9.26
N SER A 81 -2.75 9.94 8.27
CA SER A 81 -1.37 9.63 7.94
C SER A 81 -0.43 9.90 9.12
N PHE A 82 -0.64 10.99 9.83
CA PHE A 82 0.16 11.35 11.01
C PHE A 82 -0.02 10.35 12.16
N ILE A 83 -1.25 9.93 12.46
CA ILE A 83 -1.52 8.90 13.48
C ILE A 83 -0.87 7.57 13.10
N ILE A 84 -0.97 7.19 11.82
CA ILE A 84 -0.30 5.97 11.31
C ILE A 84 1.21 6.11 11.44
N PHE A 85 1.78 7.28 11.15
CA PHE A 85 3.21 7.54 11.31
C PHE A 85 3.65 7.42 12.78
N ILE A 86 2.86 7.92 13.75
CA ILE A 86 3.14 7.71 15.18
C ILE A 86 3.25 6.21 15.49
N LYS A 87 2.30 5.38 15.00
CA LYS A 87 2.37 3.92 15.18
C LYS A 87 3.61 3.31 14.53
N VAL A 88 4.02 3.80 13.35
CA VAL A 88 5.24 3.36 12.68
C VAL A 88 6.46 3.70 13.52
N TYR A 89 6.51 4.89 14.10
CA TYR A 89 7.59 5.32 14.98
C TYR A 89 7.66 4.50 16.27
N VAL A 90 6.50 4.19 16.89
CA VAL A 90 6.42 3.25 18.02
C VAL A 90 6.99 1.88 17.63
N GLY A 91 6.61 1.36 16.46
CA GLY A 91 7.13 0.10 15.94
C GLY A 91 8.65 0.14 15.71
N TYR A 92 9.16 1.25 15.20
CA TYR A 92 10.59 1.48 15.00
C TYR A 92 11.36 1.45 16.32
N ALA A 93 10.86 2.14 17.36
CA ALA A 93 11.47 2.11 18.69
C ALA A 93 11.39 0.70 19.31
N ASN A 94 10.26 0.02 19.18
CA ASN A 94 10.07 -1.35 19.68
C ASN A 94 10.96 -2.37 18.96
N ALA A 95 11.28 -2.15 17.70
CA ALA A 95 12.18 -2.98 16.92
C ALA A 95 13.68 -2.65 17.14
N GLY A 96 14.01 -1.86 18.16
CA GLY A 96 15.41 -1.47 18.43
C GLY A 96 15.97 -0.48 17.42
N PHE A 97 15.12 0.39 16.87
CA PHE A 97 15.48 1.43 15.89
C PHE A 97 16.00 0.89 14.55
N LEU A 98 15.44 -0.24 14.09
CA LEU A 98 15.77 -0.80 12.79
C LEU A 98 15.10 0.00 11.65
N PRO A 99 15.85 0.58 10.71
CA PRO A 99 15.32 1.48 9.68
C PRO A 99 14.31 0.79 8.72
N GLU A 100 14.43 -0.51 8.50
CA GLU A 100 13.50 -1.29 7.69
C GLU A 100 12.06 -1.21 8.21
N GLN A 101 11.85 -1.01 9.51
CA GLN A 101 10.54 -0.84 10.13
C GLN A 101 9.82 0.43 9.63
N ILE A 102 10.56 1.51 9.38
CA ILE A 102 9.98 2.73 8.79
C ILE A 102 9.75 2.52 7.31
N VAL A 103 10.72 1.94 6.61
CA VAL A 103 10.71 1.76 5.16
C VAL A 103 9.58 0.83 4.71
N GLU A 104 9.34 -0.28 5.42
CA GLU A 104 8.24 -1.21 5.12
C GLU A 104 6.85 -0.57 5.21
N CYS A 105 6.71 0.49 6.00
CA CYS A 105 5.44 1.17 6.20
C CYS A 105 5.17 2.31 5.21
N SER A 106 6.01 2.48 4.17
CA SER A 106 5.90 3.59 3.21
C SER A 106 4.55 3.69 2.52
N ILE A 107 3.96 2.57 2.07
CA ILE A 107 2.58 2.56 1.51
C ILE A 107 1.59 3.07 2.56
N GLN A 108 1.70 2.62 3.81
CA GLN A 108 0.71 2.91 4.86
C GLN A 108 0.68 4.40 5.20
N VAL A 109 1.83 5.06 5.27
CA VAL A 109 1.93 6.50 5.55
C VAL A 109 1.69 7.32 4.28
N GLY A 110 2.18 6.86 3.13
CA GLY A 110 2.22 7.66 1.90
C GLY A 110 0.91 7.71 1.12
N ILE A 111 0.06 6.65 1.15
CA ILE A 111 -1.14 6.63 0.31
C ILE A 111 -2.23 7.62 0.76
N PRO A 112 -2.49 7.91 2.05
CA PRO A 112 -3.45 8.95 2.41
C PRO A 112 -3.01 10.34 1.93
N ILE A 113 -1.71 10.64 2.00
CA ILE A 113 -1.14 11.90 1.49
C ILE A 113 -1.27 11.97 -0.04
N THR A 114 -0.92 10.88 -0.74
CA THR A 114 -1.05 10.79 -2.19
C THR A 114 -2.50 11.00 -2.63
N TYR A 115 -3.46 10.43 -1.90
CA TYR A 115 -4.89 10.60 -2.16
C TYR A 115 -5.34 12.06 -2.11
N ILE A 116 -4.86 12.84 -1.12
CA ILE A 116 -5.15 14.27 -1.01
C ILE A 116 -4.72 15.01 -2.29
N HIS A 117 -3.47 14.79 -2.74
CA HIS A 117 -2.94 15.45 -3.93
C HIS A 117 -3.65 15.02 -5.21
N VAL A 118 -4.11 13.76 -5.30
CA VAL A 118 -4.93 13.27 -6.41
C VAL A 118 -6.30 13.93 -6.41
N MET A 119 -6.93 14.10 -5.25
CA MET A 119 -8.25 14.75 -5.13
C MET A 119 -8.19 16.25 -5.42
N ARG A 120 -7.11 16.92 -5.02
CA ARG A 120 -6.86 18.34 -5.34
C ARG A 120 -6.53 18.57 -6.82
N GLY A 121 -6.13 17.54 -7.56
CA GLY A 121 -5.66 17.68 -8.93
C GLY A 121 -4.23 18.18 -9.07
N ASP A 122 -3.44 18.16 -7.98
CA ASP A 122 -2.05 18.64 -7.94
C ASP A 122 -1.09 17.69 -8.69
N LEU A 123 -1.52 16.42 -8.91
CA LEU A 123 -0.71 15.40 -9.55
C LEU A 123 -1.21 15.09 -10.96
N ASN A 124 -0.28 15.08 -11.91
CA ASN A 124 -0.51 14.47 -13.22
C ASN A 124 -0.23 12.95 -13.17
N LYS A 125 -0.67 12.21 -14.18
CA LYS A 125 -0.50 10.74 -14.24
C LYS A 125 0.96 10.29 -14.07
N ARG A 126 1.93 10.99 -14.67
CA ARG A 126 3.36 10.62 -14.61
C ARG A 126 3.90 10.75 -13.18
N ARG A 127 3.60 11.87 -12.50
CA ARG A 127 4.00 12.08 -11.10
C ARG A 127 3.33 11.08 -10.17
N LEU A 128 2.04 10.81 -10.38
CA LEU A 128 1.32 9.81 -9.59
C LEU A 128 1.96 8.42 -9.71
N ILE A 129 2.23 7.95 -10.94
CA ILE A 129 2.92 6.66 -11.15
C ILE A 129 4.24 6.63 -10.39
N PHE A 130 5.05 7.68 -10.51
CA PHE A 130 6.36 7.73 -9.87
C PHE A 130 6.26 7.68 -8.34
N ILE A 131 5.34 8.46 -7.72
CA ILE A 131 5.11 8.43 -6.27
C ILE A 131 4.66 7.03 -5.82
N LEU A 132 3.69 6.43 -6.52
CA LEU A 132 3.21 5.09 -6.18
C LEU A 132 4.32 4.03 -6.33
N GLN A 133 5.19 4.14 -7.35
CA GLN A 133 6.35 3.28 -7.51
C GLN A 133 7.34 3.42 -6.35
N LEU A 134 7.61 4.65 -5.89
CA LEU A 134 8.48 4.89 -4.73
C LEU A 134 7.90 4.25 -3.46
N LEU A 135 6.61 4.42 -3.20
CA LEU A 135 5.94 3.85 -2.03
C LEU A 135 5.96 2.31 -2.05
N VAL A 136 5.65 1.72 -3.21
CA VAL A 136 5.71 0.26 -3.40
C VAL A 136 7.14 -0.24 -3.23
N SER A 137 8.10 0.37 -3.93
CA SER A 137 9.50 -0.02 -3.88
C SER A 137 10.04 0.03 -2.45
N ALA A 138 9.83 1.14 -1.74
CA ALA A 138 10.26 1.27 -0.35
C ALA A 138 9.64 0.18 0.54
N THR A 139 8.33 -0.05 0.43
CA THR A 139 7.65 -1.08 1.24
C THR A 139 8.21 -2.47 0.99
N PHE A 140 8.41 -2.87 -0.27
CA PHE A 140 8.95 -4.18 -0.61
C PHE A 140 10.42 -4.32 -0.20
N ILE A 141 11.24 -3.27 -0.33
CA ILE A 141 12.62 -3.27 0.18
C ILE A 141 12.66 -3.43 1.71
N GLY A 142 11.78 -2.73 2.45
CA GLY A 142 11.70 -2.87 3.91
C GLY A 142 11.35 -4.30 4.34
N HIS A 143 10.35 -4.91 3.69
CA HIS A 143 10.00 -6.31 3.92
C HIS A 143 11.12 -7.27 3.52
N ALA A 144 11.80 -6.99 2.41
CA ALA A 144 12.91 -7.80 1.93
C ALA A 144 14.09 -7.81 2.90
N PHE A 145 14.44 -6.68 3.51
CA PHE A 145 15.52 -6.62 4.51
C PHE A 145 15.22 -7.50 5.73
N TYR A 146 13.96 -7.56 6.18
CA TYR A 146 13.56 -8.52 7.19
C TYR A 146 13.63 -9.95 6.69
N ALA A 147 13.15 -10.22 5.47
CA ALA A 147 13.10 -11.56 4.91
C ALA A 147 14.49 -12.17 4.67
N ILE A 148 15.46 -11.39 4.17
CA ILE A 148 16.87 -11.87 3.99
C ILE A 148 17.64 -11.95 5.30
N GLY A 149 17.08 -11.44 6.41
CA GLY A 149 17.76 -11.43 7.71
C GLY A 149 18.92 -10.42 7.74
N TYR A 150 18.78 -9.23 7.11
CA TYR A 150 19.83 -8.22 7.10
C TYR A 150 20.30 -7.83 8.50
N HIS A 151 19.36 -7.69 9.46
CA HIS A 151 19.64 -7.64 10.89
C HIS A 151 19.18 -8.93 11.55
N ILE A 152 17.87 -9.18 11.58
CA ILE A 152 17.26 -10.38 12.12
C ILE A 152 15.95 -10.67 11.41
N VAL A 153 15.67 -11.93 11.11
CA VAL A 153 14.34 -12.34 10.62
C VAL A 153 13.34 -12.27 11.76
N PRO A 154 12.30 -11.43 11.71
CA PRO A 154 11.32 -11.33 12.77
C PRO A 154 10.60 -12.67 13.00
N SER A 155 10.36 -13.02 14.26
CA SER A 155 9.69 -14.29 14.62
C SER A 155 8.31 -14.42 13.97
N ASN A 156 7.57 -13.32 13.84
CA ASN A 156 6.27 -13.31 13.17
C ASN A 156 6.37 -13.64 11.67
N PHE A 157 7.47 -13.30 10.97
CA PHE A 157 7.69 -13.71 9.57
C PHE A 157 7.90 -15.22 9.48
N LEU A 158 8.68 -15.79 10.40
CA LEU A 158 8.90 -17.22 10.44
C LEU A 158 7.60 -17.98 10.73
N VAL A 159 6.87 -17.61 11.79
CA VAL A 159 5.59 -18.25 12.14
C VAL A 159 4.59 -18.12 10.99
N LEU A 160 4.48 -16.93 10.38
CA LEU A 160 3.59 -16.73 9.24
C LEU A 160 3.95 -17.65 8.07
N THR A 161 5.23 -17.81 7.77
CA THR A 161 5.70 -18.62 6.64
C THR A 161 5.55 -20.11 6.93
N THR A 162 5.96 -20.58 8.10
CA THR A 162 5.81 -21.99 8.50
C THR A 162 4.35 -22.43 8.50
N ASN A 163 3.46 -21.60 9.05
CA ASN A 163 2.05 -21.92 9.14
C ASN A 163 1.33 -21.81 7.78
N SER A 164 1.69 -20.82 6.95
CA SER A 164 1.05 -20.67 5.64
C SER A 164 1.47 -21.73 4.64
N LEU A 165 2.72 -22.15 4.67
CA LEU A 165 3.29 -23.12 3.70
C LEU A 165 3.37 -24.54 4.25
N GLN A 166 3.11 -24.74 5.55
CA GLN A 166 3.24 -26.05 6.24
C GLN A 166 4.64 -26.65 6.08
N ILE A 167 5.68 -25.81 6.24
CA ILE A 167 7.09 -26.17 6.13
C ILE A 167 7.81 -25.97 7.45
N ASP A 168 8.99 -26.58 7.62
CA ASP A 168 9.79 -26.40 8.81
C ASP A 168 10.48 -25.02 8.86
N LYS A 169 11.05 -24.68 10.03
CA LYS A 169 11.69 -23.38 10.25
C LYS A 169 12.91 -23.15 9.34
N GLY A 170 13.68 -24.19 9.02
CA GLY A 170 14.85 -24.09 8.15
C GLY A 170 14.45 -23.80 6.71
N GLU A 171 13.43 -24.51 6.22
CA GLU A 171 12.83 -24.29 4.91
C GLU A 171 12.21 -22.87 4.80
N ALA A 172 11.53 -22.42 5.88
CA ALA A 172 10.96 -21.08 5.95
C ALA A 172 12.02 -19.97 5.85
N ILE A 173 13.18 -20.13 6.52
CA ILE A 173 14.29 -19.18 6.42
C ILE A 173 14.82 -19.13 4.99
N ASN A 174 15.05 -20.30 4.36
CA ASN A 174 15.52 -20.35 2.97
C ASN A 174 14.52 -19.75 1.99
N PHE A 175 13.24 -20.02 2.16
CA PHE A 175 12.18 -19.43 1.37
C PHE A 175 12.16 -17.91 1.50
N LEU A 176 12.17 -17.38 2.72
CA LEU A 176 12.19 -15.93 2.99
C LEU A 176 13.43 -15.27 2.39
N TYR A 177 14.59 -15.90 2.49
CA TYR A 177 15.84 -15.40 1.91
C TYR A 177 15.73 -15.23 0.38
N ILE A 178 15.22 -16.25 -0.32
CA ILE A 178 15.03 -16.22 -1.78
C ILE A 178 14.02 -15.13 -2.17
N ILE A 179 12.86 -15.11 -1.51
CA ILE A 179 11.81 -14.14 -1.79
C ILE A 179 12.26 -12.71 -1.48
N GLY A 180 13.02 -12.50 -0.40
CA GLY A 180 13.56 -11.18 -0.08
C GLY A 180 14.46 -10.63 -1.19
N TRP A 181 15.32 -11.45 -1.80
CA TRP A 181 16.11 -11.01 -2.95
C TRP A 181 15.25 -10.71 -4.18
N ILE A 182 14.22 -11.53 -4.45
CA ILE A 182 13.27 -11.27 -5.54
C ILE A 182 12.54 -9.94 -5.30
N ASP A 183 12.12 -9.65 -4.07
CA ASP A 183 11.45 -8.40 -3.70
C ASP A 183 12.36 -7.18 -3.96
N ILE A 184 13.65 -7.24 -3.57
CA ILE A 184 14.62 -6.16 -3.85
C ILE A 184 14.76 -5.94 -5.36
N ILE A 185 14.95 -7.01 -6.12
CA ILE A 185 15.10 -6.94 -7.59
C ILE A 185 13.85 -6.32 -8.20
N CYS A 186 12.66 -6.80 -7.85
CA CYS A 186 11.39 -6.28 -8.36
C CYS A 186 11.14 -4.83 -7.96
N ALA A 187 11.49 -4.44 -6.71
CA ALA A 187 11.36 -3.08 -6.22
C ALA A 187 12.24 -2.07 -6.99
N VAL A 188 13.40 -2.50 -7.51
CA VAL A 188 14.26 -1.68 -8.37
C VAL A 188 13.75 -1.69 -9.82
N LEU A 189 13.41 -2.87 -10.34
CA LEU A 189 13.03 -3.04 -11.74
C LEU A 189 11.68 -2.40 -12.10
N ILE A 190 10.80 -2.10 -11.14
CA ILE A 190 9.51 -1.42 -11.36
C ILE A 190 9.67 -0.05 -12.03
N PHE A 191 10.83 0.62 -11.88
CA PHE A 191 11.10 1.91 -12.50
C PHE A 191 11.44 1.83 -13.99
N ILE A 192 11.78 0.63 -14.52
CA ILE A 192 12.15 0.43 -15.91
C ILE A 192 10.88 0.18 -16.75
N PRO A 193 10.46 1.12 -17.66
CA PRO A 193 9.19 1.04 -18.34
C PRO A 193 8.97 -0.23 -19.17
N LYS A 194 10.04 -0.78 -19.78
CA LYS A 194 9.96 -1.97 -20.66
C LYS A 194 9.62 -3.26 -19.90
N ILE A 195 10.15 -3.44 -18.70
CA ILE A 195 9.97 -4.66 -17.87
C ILE A 195 8.92 -4.50 -16.80
N ARG A 196 8.54 -3.25 -16.47
CA ARG A 196 7.49 -2.95 -15.51
C ARG A 196 6.21 -3.79 -15.65
N PRO A 197 5.65 -4.05 -16.85
CA PRO A 197 4.41 -4.83 -16.97
C PRO A 197 4.50 -6.23 -16.37
N TYR A 198 5.67 -6.85 -16.39
CA TYR A 198 5.91 -8.18 -15.80
C TYR A 198 6.13 -8.09 -14.30
N ILE A 199 6.96 -7.15 -13.87
CA ILE A 199 7.26 -6.89 -12.44
C ILE A 199 6.00 -6.53 -11.66
N ILE A 200 5.12 -5.71 -12.23
CA ILE A 200 3.87 -5.31 -11.56
C ILE A 200 2.99 -6.52 -11.24
N TRP A 201 2.92 -7.54 -12.11
CA TRP A 201 2.13 -8.73 -11.83
C TRP A 201 2.66 -9.51 -10.62
N TYR A 202 3.98 -9.65 -10.51
CA TYR A 202 4.59 -10.21 -9.31
C TYR A 202 4.18 -9.40 -8.06
N LEU A 203 4.36 -8.07 -8.07
CA LEU A 203 4.04 -7.21 -6.93
C LEU A 203 2.54 -7.22 -6.56
N ILE A 204 1.64 -7.35 -7.53
CA ILE A 204 0.20 -7.51 -7.28
C ILE A 204 -0.07 -8.82 -6.56
N ILE A 205 0.37 -9.93 -7.15
CA ILE A 205 0.10 -11.28 -6.63
C ILE A 205 0.74 -11.44 -5.26
N TRP A 206 2.03 -11.12 -5.15
CA TRP A 206 2.79 -11.24 -3.90
C TRP A 206 2.25 -10.32 -2.80
N GLY A 207 1.89 -9.07 -3.14
CA GLY A 207 1.28 -8.13 -2.20
C GLY A 207 -0.06 -8.61 -1.64
N PHE A 208 -0.90 -9.27 -2.44
CA PHE A 208 -2.13 -9.89 -1.96
C PHE A 208 -1.86 -11.17 -1.17
N LEU A 209 -0.96 -12.04 -1.63
CA LEU A 209 -0.63 -13.28 -0.94
C LEU A 209 -0.09 -13.02 0.47
N THR A 210 0.85 -12.08 0.61
CA THR A 210 1.40 -11.70 1.92
C THR A 210 0.39 -11.03 2.84
N ALA A 211 -0.59 -10.29 2.29
CA ALA A 211 -1.69 -9.75 3.08
C ALA A 211 -2.62 -10.87 3.58
N ILE A 212 -3.06 -11.78 2.69
CA ILE A 212 -3.99 -12.88 3.01
C ILE A 212 -3.35 -13.91 3.94
N ALA A 213 -2.05 -14.17 3.79
CA ALA A 213 -1.31 -15.09 4.64
C ALA A 213 -1.46 -14.77 6.14
N ARG A 214 -1.67 -13.50 6.51
CA ARG A 214 -1.91 -13.07 7.89
C ARG A 214 -3.14 -13.76 8.52
N THR A 215 -4.24 -13.81 7.80
CA THR A 215 -5.44 -14.53 8.27
C THR A 215 -5.27 -16.03 8.09
N TYR A 216 -4.73 -16.48 6.95
CA TYR A 216 -4.63 -17.88 6.58
C TYR A 216 -3.75 -18.69 7.55
N ALA A 217 -2.59 -18.15 7.92
CA ALA A 217 -1.63 -18.82 8.82
C ALA A 217 -2.22 -19.21 10.19
N PHE A 218 -3.29 -18.52 10.62
CA PHE A 218 -3.85 -18.66 11.96
C PHE A 218 -5.28 -19.19 11.99
N VAL A 219 -5.86 -19.56 10.83
CA VAL A 219 -7.23 -20.11 10.75
C VAL A 219 -7.40 -21.38 11.61
N HIS A 220 -6.37 -22.22 11.69
CA HIS A 220 -6.46 -23.50 12.39
C HIS A 220 -5.88 -23.47 13.80
N GLU A 221 -5.15 -22.44 14.19
CA GLU A 221 -4.44 -22.37 15.46
C GLU A 221 -5.13 -21.53 16.54
N SER A 222 -6.05 -20.63 16.14
CA SER A 222 -6.62 -19.67 17.07
C SER A 222 -7.92 -20.17 17.69
N ASN A 223 -7.83 -20.75 18.88
CA ASN A 223 -9.00 -20.91 19.77
C ASN A 223 -9.49 -19.57 20.36
N GLU A 224 -8.73 -18.48 20.16
CA GLU A 224 -9.05 -17.14 20.66
C GLU A 224 -9.63 -16.26 19.55
N THR A 225 -10.92 -16.02 19.60
CA THR A 225 -11.64 -15.16 18.64
C THR A 225 -10.99 -13.78 18.50
N ALA A 226 -10.51 -13.18 19.60
CA ALA A 226 -9.88 -11.86 19.59
C ALA A 226 -8.57 -11.87 18.77
N PHE A 227 -7.74 -12.91 18.91
CA PHE A 227 -6.52 -13.05 18.13
C PHE A 227 -6.81 -13.18 16.65
N PHE A 228 -7.77 -14.04 16.27
CA PHE A 228 -8.19 -14.22 14.88
C PHE A 228 -8.72 -12.91 14.27
N ILE A 229 -9.55 -12.17 14.99
CA ILE A 229 -10.06 -10.87 14.55
C ILE A 229 -8.91 -9.91 14.25
N ASN A 230 -7.86 -9.86 15.07
CA ASN A 230 -6.68 -9.03 14.83
C ASN A 230 -5.99 -9.41 13.52
N GLN A 231 -5.84 -10.71 13.21
CA GLN A 231 -5.24 -11.18 11.95
C GLN A 231 -6.07 -10.78 10.73
N VAL A 232 -7.41 -10.80 10.82
CA VAL A 232 -8.29 -10.30 9.76
C VAL A 232 -8.05 -8.81 9.50
N PHE A 233 -7.96 -7.99 10.55
CA PHE A 233 -7.71 -6.55 10.38
C PHE A 233 -6.27 -6.25 9.95
N GLU A 234 -5.30 -7.08 10.33
CA GLU A 234 -3.95 -7.04 9.75
C GLU A 234 -3.96 -7.30 8.24
N THR A 235 -4.75 -8.25 7.77
CA THR A 235 -4.97 -8.48 6.34
C THR A 235 -5.59 -7.25 5.68
N ILE A 236 -6.68 -6.70 6.24
CA ILE A 236 -7.42 -5.58 5.66
C ILE A 236 -6.52 -4.37 5.42
N TYR A 237 -5.73 -3.92 6.41
CA TYR A 237 -4.88 -2.75 6.21
C TYR A 237 -3.66 -3.03 5.31
N ARG A 238 -3.34 -4.29 5.04
CA ARG A 238 -2.26 -4.69 4.12
C ARG A 238 -2.74 -4.93 2.68
N LEU A 239 -4.03 -5.04 2.40
CA LEU A 239 -4.55 -5.14 1.03
C LEU A 239 -4.00 -4.05 0.08
N PRO A 240 -3.73 -2.82 0.51
CA PRO A 240 -3.03 -1.83 -0.30
C PRO A 240 -1.68 -2.29 -0.89
N HIS A 241 -0.98 -3.27 -0.30
CA HIS A 241 0.27 -3.80 -0.85
C HIS A 241 0.07 -4.45 -2.24
N GLY A 242 -1.12 -5.04 -2.50
CA GLY A 242 -1.51 -5.54 -3.82
C GLY A 242 -2.31 -4.51 -4.64
N LEU A 243 -3.16 -3.70 -3.99
CA LEU A 243 -4.02 -2.72 -4.67
C LEU A 243 -3.22 -1.57 -5.29
N ILE A 244 -2.12 -1.12 -4.68
CA ILE A 244 -1.32 -0.01 -5.22
C ILE A 244 -0.53 -0.43 -6.47
N PRO A 245 0.16 -1.59 -6.53
CA PRO A 245 0.67 -2.12 -7.78
C PRO A 245 -0.41 -2.28 -8.86
N LEU A 246 -1.60 -2.80 -8.51
CA LEU A 246 -2.75 -2.90 -9.42
C LEU A 246 -3.18 -1.52 -9.95
N LEU A 247 -3.15 -0.49 -9.10
CA LEU A 247 -3.42 0.88 -9.52
C LEU A 247 -2.37 1.39 -10.52
N ILE A 248 -1.08 1.16 -10.27
CA ILE A 248 0.00 1.51 -11.21
C ILE A 248 -0.23 0.83 -12.56
N TRP A 249 -0.54 -0.48 -12.55
CA TRP A 249 -0.85 -1.23 -13.77
C TRP A 249 -2.04 -0.61 -14.53
N SER A 250 -3.13 -0.28 -13.81
CA SER A 250 -4.32 0.33 -14.40
C SER A 250 -4.03 1.68 -15.05
N ILE A 251 -3.17 2.51 -14.43
CA ILE A 251 -2.81 3.82 -14.96
C ILE A 251 -1.92 3.68 -16.20
N THR A 252 -0.98 2.73 -16.19
CA THR A 252 0.00 2.55 -17.27
C THR A 252 -0.60 1.94 -18.53
N ARG A 253 -1.68 1.17 -18.43
CA ARG A 253 -2.40 0.59 -19.58
C ARG A 253 -3.38 1.53 -20.27
N GLN A 254 -3.77 2.64 -19.64
CA GLN A 254 -4.66 3.60 -20.29
C GLN A 254 -3.94 4.28 -21.47
N PRO A 255 -4.46 4.19 -22.70
CA PRO A 255 -3.88 4.90 -23.85
C PRO A 255 -3.87 6.40 -23.52
N THR A 256 -2.72 7.03 -23.68
CA THR A 256 -2.65 8.49 -23.58
C THR A 256 -3.48 9.08 -24.71
N ASN A 257 -4.37 10.04 -24.42
CA ASN A 257 -5.20 10.73 -25.43
C ASN A 257 -4.40 11.33 -26.60
N PHE A 258 -3.08 11.38 -26.46
CA PHE A 258 -2.14 11.81 -27.50
C PHE A 258 -2.02 10.80 -28.65
N GLN A 259 -2.03 9.48 -28.36
CA GLN A 259 -1.97 8.46 -29.40
C GLN A 259 -3.25 8.38 -30.22
N LEU A 260 -4.42 8.49 -29.57
CA LEU A 260 -5.71 8.49 -30.26
C LEU A 260 -5.87 9.70 -31.19
N LYS A 261 -5.45 10.91 -30.77
CA LYS A 261 -5.52 12.10 -31.64
C LYS A 261 -4.63 12.02 -32.86
N ASN A 262 -3.50 11.31 -32.80
CA ASN A 262 -2.61 11.15 -33.95
C ASN A 262 -3.10 10.08 -34.92
N ILE A 263 -3.79 9.04 -34.44
CA ILE A 263 -4.41 8.02 -35.31
C ILE A 263 -5.56 8.62 -36.12
N PHE A 264 -6.38 9.49 -35.53
CA PHE A 264 -7.48 10.16 -36.22
C PHE A 264 -7.05 11.41 -37.02
N LYS A 265 -5.80 11.88 -36.92
CA LYS A 265 -5.24 12.99 -37.72
C LYS A 265 -4.46 12.54 -38.94
N ALA A 266 -4.24 11.26 -39.15
CA ALA A 266 -3.74 10.75 -40.42
C ALA A 266 -4.83 10.98 -41.49
N LYS A 267 -4.79 12.16 -42.14
CA LYS A 267 -5.62 12.46 -43.31
C LYS A 267 -5.37 11.36 -44.35
N PRO A 268 -6.43 10.86 -45.03
CA PRO A 268 -6.24 10.10 -46.25
C PRO A 268 -5.50 10.98 -47.26
N ASN A 269 -4.36 10.50 -47.73
CA ASN A 269 -3.65 11.08 -48.86
C ASN A 269 -4.67 11.27 -49.98
N LYS A 270 -4.91 12.55 -50.37
CA LYS A 270 -5.52 12.80 -51.68
C LYS A 270 -4.62 12.21 -52.74
N MET A 271 -5.02 11.08 -53.33
CA MET A 271 -4.59 10.69 -54.62
C MET A 271 -5.00 11.80 -55.57
N SER A 272 -4.07 12.64 -55.94
CA SER A 272 -4.24 13.58 -57.05
C SER A 272 -4.39 12.72 -58.31
N SER A 273 -5.56 12.80 -58.92
CA SER A 273 -5.83 12.42 -60.30
C SER A 273 -5.00 13.32 -61.21
N GLU A 274 -3.88 12.82 -61.69
CA GLU A 274 -3.24 13.28 -62.92
C GLU A 274 -3.38 12.14 -63.95
N PHE A 275 -4.48 12.18 -64.67
CA PHE A 275 -4.65 11.64 -66.00
C PHE A 275 -5.68 12.49 -66.73
N SER A 276 -5.21 13.45 -67.55
CA SER A 276 -5.83 13.92 -68.78
C SER A 276 -4.77 14.63 -69.62
#